data_47d5b08c2fb7f385316d492ae6bc0bff
#
_entry.id   47d5b08c2fb7f385316d492ae6bc0bff
#
_cell.length_a   1.000
_cell.length_b   1.000
_cell.length_c   1.000
_cell.angle_alpha   90.00
_cell.angle_beta   90.00
_cell.angle_gamma   90.00
#
_symmetry.space_group_name_H-M   'P 1'
#
loop_
_entity.id
_entity.type
_entity.pdbx_description
1 polymer ?
#
loop_
_entity_poly.entity_id
_entity_poly.type
_entity_poly.pdbx_seq_one_letter_code
_entity_poly.pdbx_strand_id
1 'polypeptide(L)'
;HFTSPIRRYADLVEHRIFDAQLAKRGVRSAPKDAPRSPGLGELTRTCEHVSMTERNSSEAERDSVKVKLLELFEREAGREKKNVFEATVTEVRAHGLMVELTASNAYGLVHISTMTDDYYRLNDRGDMLMGGRTGRRFGPGSQVRVTVDRVDRFKRQVDFRLAEEPEAQKQRGDERRRGRGGNFGGRS
;
A
#
# COMPACT_ATOMS: atom_id res chain seq x y z
N HIS A 1 -16.57 -1.59 22.05
CA HIS A 1 -16.34 -3.03 21.88
C HIS A 1 -17.19 -3.82 22.86
N PHE A 2 -18.03 -4.77 22.40
CA PHE A 2 -18.90 -5.54 23.29
C PHE A 2 -19.28 -6.92 22.71
N THR A 3 -18.97 -7.16 21.42
CA THR A 3 -19.61 -8.24 20.65
C THR A 3 -18.80 -9.54 20.55
N SER A 4 -17.56 -9.58 20.98
CA SER A 4 -16.67 -10.74 20.78
C SER A 4 -15.78 -11.05 21.98
N PRO A 5 -16.36 -11.33 23.18
CA PRO A 5 -15.58 -11.54 24.41
C PRO A 5 -14.69 -12.80 24.39
N ILE A 6 -14.92 -13.74 23.46
CA ILE A 6 -14.10 -14.94 23.31
C ILE A 6 -12.69 -14.62 22.82
N ARG A 7 -12.56 -13.65 21.92
CA ARG A 7 -11.29 -13.33 21.26
C ARG A 7 -10.76 -11.93 21.55
N ARG A 8 -11.56 -11.05 22.13
CA ARG A 8 -11.14 -9.69 22.52
C ARG A 8 -11.28 -9.53 24.02
N TYR A 9 -10.15 -9.42 24.71
CA TYR A 9 -10.12 -9.31 26.16
C TYR A 9 -10.81 -8.02 26.67
N ALA A 10 -10.74 -6.93 25.90
CA ALA A 10 -11.45 -5.69 26.22
C ALA A 10 -12.96 -5.92 26.38
N ASP A 11 -13.59 -6.66 25.44
CA ASP A 11 -15.01 -6.97 25.49
C ASP A 11 -15.35 -7.82 26.73
N LEU A 12 -14.49 -8.77 27.11
CA LEU A 12 -14.66 -9.56 28.29
C LEU A 12 -14.63 -8.72 29.57
N VAL A 13 -13.72 -7.74 29.64
CA VAL A 13 -13.63 -6.81 30.77
C VAL A 13 -14.90 -5.94 30.87
N GLU A 14 -15.38 -5.42 29.73
CA GLU A 14 -16.64 -4.67 29.67
C GLU A 14 -17.82 -5.48 30.14
N HIS A 15 -17.94 -6.74 29.72
CA HIS A 15 -18.99 -7.64 30.20
C HIS A 15 -18.95 -7.84 31.71
N ARG A 16 -17.74 -8.03 32.27
CA ARG A 16 -17.60 -8.21 33.76
C ARG A 16 -18.01 -6.95 34.50
N ILE A 17 -17.62 -5.76 34.00
CA ILE A 17 -18.01 -4.48 34.61
C ILE A 17 -19.53 -4.31 34.51
N PHE A 18 -20.11 -4.61 33.35
CA PHE A 18 -21.54 -4.48 33.12
C PHE A 18 -22.36 -5.43 34.00
N ASP A 19 -21.99 -6.72 34.11
CA ASP A 19 -22.62 -7.68 35.02
C ASP A 19 -22.56 -7.23 36.49
N ALA A 20 -21.40 -6.69 36.91
CA ALA A 20 -21.26 -6.16 38.25
C ALA A 20 -22.19 -4.96 38.51
N GLN A 21 -22.41 -4.09 37.52
CA GLN A 21 -23.35 -2.97 37.62
C GLN A 21 -24.80 -3.41 37.66
N LEU A 22 -25.18 -4.40 36.86
CA LEU A 22 -26.54 -4.99 36.90
C LEU A 22 -26.85 -5.64 38.24
N ALA A 23 -25.88 -6.37 38.81
CA ALA A 23 -26.01 -6.96 40.14
C ALA A 23 -26.20 -5.93 41.23
N LYS A 24 -25.42 -4.82 41.21
CA LYS A 24 -25.56 -3.69 42.15
C LYS A 24 -26.92 -3.02 42.07
N ARG A 25 -27.55 -2.99 40.89
CA ARG A 25 -28.87 -2.41 40.67
C ARG A 25 -30.03 -3.39 40.94
N GLY A 26 -29.73 -4.63 41.37
CA GLY A 26 -30.73 -5.64 41.61
C GLY A 26 -31.44 -6.22 40.38
N VAL A 27 -30.93 -5.90 39.18
CA VAL A 27 -31.52 -6.38 37.92
C VAL A 27 -31.18 -7.87 37.66
N ARG A 28 -30.01 -8.32 38.16
CA ARG A 28 -29.53 -9.69 37.99
C ARG A 28 -28.81 -10.14 39.26
N SER A 29 -28.96 -11.39 39.63
CA SER A 29 -28.15 -12.00 40.70
C SER A 29 -26.73 -12.20 40.21
N ALA A 30 -25.74 -11.76 40.99
CA ALA A 30 -24.35 -12.04 40.68
C ALA A 30 -24.09 -13.56 40.80
N PRO A 31 -23.37 -14.17 39.84
CA PRO A 31 -22.90 -15.54 40.02
C PRO A 31 -22.04 -15.63 41.29
N LYS A 32 -22.15 -16.76 42.03
CA LYS A 32 -21.40 -16.96 43.30
C LYS A 32 -19.88 -16.79 43.11
N ASP A 33 -19.38 -17.19 41.94
CA ASP A 33 -17.95 -17.10 41.56
C ASP A 33 -17.65 -15.96 40.62
N ALA A 34 -18.47 -14.90 40.57
CA ALA A 34 -18.25 -13.77 39.70
C ALA A 34 -16.92 -13.09 40.06
N PRO A 35 -16.02 -12.91 39.11
CA PRO A 35 -14.77 -12.19 39.37
C PRO A 35 -15.08 -10.76 39.82
N ARG A 36 -14.31 -10.26 40.77
CA ARG A 36 -14.43 -8.89 41.26
C ARG A 36 -14.30 -7.89 40.11
N SER A 37 -15.15 -6.88 40.09
CA SER A 37 -15.01 -5.75 39.17
C SER A 37 -13.68 -5.07 39.42
N PRO A 38 -12.85 -4.84 38.34
CA PRO A 38 -11.54 -4.21 38.49
C PRO A 38 -11.67 -2.78 39.01
N GLY A 39 -10.73 -2.36 39.84
CA GLY A 39 -10.60 -0.96 40.27
C GLY A 39 -10.05 -0.09 39.13
N LEU A 40 -10.19 1.25 39.25
CA LEU A 40 -9.77 2.19 38.20
C LEU A 40 -8.31 2.00 37.77
N GLY A 41 -7.37 1.88 38.74
CA GLY A 41 -5.96 1.71 38.43
C GLY A 41 -5.61 0.36 37.79
N GLU A 42 -6.37 -0.71 38.10
CA GLU A 42 -6.24 -2.00 37.45
C GLU A 42 -6.80 -1.94 36.02
N LEU A 43 -7.93 -1.27 35.85
CA LEU A 43 -8.56 -1.07 34.55
C LEU A 43 -7.65 -0.28 33.62
N THR A 44 -7.04 0.81 34.08
CA THR A 44 -6.09 1.61 33.28
C THR A 44 -4.93 0.76 32.78
N ARG A 45 -4.28 -0.01 33.68
CA ARG A 45 -3.18 -0.91 33.28
C ARG A 45 -3.62 -1.98 32.28
N THR A 46 -4.82 -2.53 32.47
CA THR A 46 -5.40 -3.52 31.55
C THR A 46 -5.64 -2.91 30.17
N CYS A 47 -6.20 -1.70 30.11
CA CYS A 47 -6.46 -1.02 28.84
C CYS A 47 -5.14 -0.67 28.09
N GLU A 48 -4.12 -0.21 28.81
CA GLU A 48 -2.80 0.04 28.22
C GLU A 48 -2.19 -1.24 27.67
N HIS A 49 -2.23 -2.34 28.43
CA HIS A 49 -1.70 -3.62 27.99
C HIS A 49 -2.46 -4.16 26.77
N VAL A 50 -3.79 -4.14 26.77
CA VAL A 50 -4.62 -4.58 25.64
C VAL A 50 -4.33 -3.75 24.39
N SER A 51 -4.22 -2.42 24.54
CA SER A 51 -3.90 -1.54 23.42
C SER A 51 -2.52 -1.81 22.83
N MET A 52 -1.54 -2.12 23.67
CA MET A 52 -0.19 -2.48 23.22
C MET A 52 -0.19 -3.83 22.48
N THR A 53 -0.84 -4.85 23.05
CA THR A 53 -0.89 -6.20 22.44
C THR A 53 -1.67 -6.20 21.13
N GLU A 54 -2.74 -5.41 21.01
CA GLU A 54 -3.51 -5.25 19.77
C GLU A 54 -2.68 -4.62 18.66
N ARG A 55 -1.91 -3.55 18.98
CA ARG A 55 -0.98 -2.95 18.00
C ARG A 55 0.08 -3.94 17.54
N ASN A 56 0.72 -4.67 18.46
CA ASN A 56 1.73 -5.67 18.14
C ASN A 56 1.15 -6.78 17.27
N SER A 57 -0.06 -7.25 17.57
CA SER A 57 -0.76 -8.28 16.78
C SER A 57 -1.04 -7.79 15.35
N SER A 58 -1.55 -6.57 15.21
CA SER A 58 -1.85 -5.97 13.91
C SER A 58 -0.57 -5.70 13.08
N GLU A 59 0.54 -5.37 13.75
CA GLU A 59 1.83 -5.20 13.10
C GLU A 59 2.40 -6.54 12.62
N ALA A 60 2.34 -7.58 13.47
CA ALA A 60 2.77 -8.92 13.11
C ALA A 60 1.98 -9.50 11.93
N GLU A 61 0.66 -9.28 11.89
CA GLU A 61 -0.18 -9.67 10.77
C GLU A 61 0.25 -8.99 9.47
N ARG A 62 0.41 -7.66 9.50
CA ARG A 62 0.89 -6.89 8.33
C ARG A 62 2.27 -7.33 7.86
N ASP A 63 3.19 -7.60 8.79
CA ASP A 63 4.53 -8.05 8.45
C ASP A 63 4.52 -9.47 7.86
N SER A 64 3.65 -10.36 8.35
CA SER A 64 3.47 -11.70 7.77
C SER A 64 3.00 -11.62 6.32
N VAL A 65 2.05 -10.75 6.02
CA VAL A 65 1.57 -10.51 4.63
C VAL A 65 2.70 -9.98 3.75
N LYS A 66 3.49 -9.01 4.25
CA LYS A 66 4.65 -8.46 3.49
C LYS A 66 5.68 -9.54 3.16
N VAL A 67 5.99 -10.43 4.12
CA VAL A 67 6.93 -11.54 3.88
C VAL A 67 6.42 -12.45 2.76
N LYS A 68 5.14 -12.80 2.77
CA LYS A 68 4.54 -13.63 1.73
C LYS A 68 4.51 -12.96 0.35
N LEU A 69 4.26 -11.66 0.31
CA LEU A 69 4.35 -10.89 -0.93
C LEU A 69 5.78 -10.86 -1.49
N LEU A 70 6.79 -10.68 -0.62
CA LEU A 70 8.18 -10.73 -1.05
C LEU A 70 8.55 -12.11 -1.64
N GLU A 71 8.13 -13.21 -1.01
CA GLU A 71 8.33 -14.57 -1.56
C GLU A 71 7.66 -14.75 -2.93
N LEU A 72 6.46 -14.18 -3.11
CA LEU A 72 5.76 -14.20 -4.40
C LEU A 72 6.55 -13.43 -5.46
N PHE A 73 6.98 -12.22 -5.16
CA PHE A 73 7.73 -11.38 -6.10
C PHE A 73 9.11 -11.93 -6.43
N GLU A 74 9.77 -12.64 -5.52
CA GLU A 74 11.02 -13.36 -5.83
C GLU A 74 10.81 -14.45 -6.88
N ARG A 75 9.73 -15.22 -6.74
CA ARG A 75 9.38 -16.23 -7.75
C ARG A 75 9.07 -15.58 -9.10
N GLU A 76 8.41 -14.43 -9.09
CA GLU A 76 8.14 -13.65 -10.31
C GLU A 76 9.42 -13.09 -10.93
N ALA A 77 10.35 -12.58 -10.12
CA ALA A 77 11.64 -12.06 -10.62
C ALA A 77 12.46 -13.14 -11.33
N GLY A 78 12.37 -14.41 -10.89
CA GLY A 78 13.07 -15.57 -11.48
C GLY A 78 12.40 -16.16 -12.72
N ARG A 79 11.23 -15.69 -13.14
CA ARG A 79 10.54 -16.21 -14.33
C ARG A 79 11.15 -15.67 -15.61
N GLU A 80 11.28 -16.53 -16.63
CA GLU A 80 11.67 -16.10 -17.99
C GLU A 80 10.63 -15.14 -18.59
N LYS A 81 9.35 -15.48 -18.46
CA LYS A 81 8.22 -14.62 -18.85
C LYS A 81 7.63 -13.97 -17.62
N LYS A 82 8.00 -12.71 -17.41
CA LYS A 82 7.53 -11.91 -16.28
C LYS A 82 6.09 -11.47 -16.46
N ASN A 83 5.30 -11.56 -15.39
CA ASN A 83 3.96 -11.01 -15.37
C ASN A 83 4.00 -9.49 -15.34
N VAL A 84 3.04 -8.87 -16.01
CA VAL A 84 2.84 -7.42 -16.01
C VAL A 84 1.79 -7.07 -14.97
N PHE A 85 2.12 -6.14 -14.10
CA PHE A 85 1.23 -5.64 -13.04
C PHE A 85 0.84 -4.20 -13.32
N GLU A 86 -0.40 -3.86 -13.03
CA GLU A 86 -0.85 -2.47 -13.02
C GLU A 86 -0.47 -1.80 -11.71
N ALA A 87 0.04 -0.59 -11.80
CA ALA A 87 0.52 0.18 -10.66
C ALA A 87 0.20 1.66 -10.82
N THR A 88 0.10 2.35 -9.69
CA THR A 88 -0.06 3.79 -9.61
C THR A 88 1.20 4.42 -9.03
N VAL A 89 1.69 5.48 -9.64
CA VAL A 89 2.80 6.26 -9.09
C VAL A 89 2.31 7.00 -7.85
N THR A 90 2.91 6.73 -6.71
CA THR A 90 2.58 7.40 -5.43
C THR A 90 3.47 8.60 -5.16
N GLU A 91 4.76 8.49 -5.52
CA GLU A 91 5.74 9.53 -5.29
C GLU A 91 6.79 9.53 -6.42
N VAL A 92 7.28 10.71 -6.74
CA VAL A 92 8.36 10.90 -7.71
C VAL A 92 9.61 11.35 -6.98
N ARG A 93 10.74 10.73 -7.26
CA ARG A 93 12.06 11.06 -6.68
C ARG A 93 13.10 11.22 -7.77
N ALA A 94 14.21 11.88 -7.44
CA ALA A 94 15.31 12.08 -8.40
C ALA A 94 15.88 10.76 -8.96
N HIS A 95 15.82 9.67 -8.18
CA HIS A 95 16.33 8.36 -8.57
C HIS A 95 15.27 7.41 -9.15
N GLY A 96 13.99 7.84 -9.25
CA GLY A 96 12.93 7.03 -9.85
C GLY A 96 11.52 7.31 -9.34
N LEU A 97 10.63 6.35 -9.60
CA LEU A 97 9.22 6.41 -9.26
C LEU A 97 8.91 5.40 -8.13
N MET A 98 8.30 5.86 -7.07
CA MET A 98 7.64 4.96 -6.12
C MET A 98 6.27 4.59 -6.68
N VAL A 99 6.02 3.30 -6.76
CA VAL A 99 4.76 2.78 -7.32
C VAL A 99 4.08 1.84 -6.32
N GLU A 100 2.76 1.82 -6.38
CA GLU A 100 1.90 0.92 -5.64
C GLU A 100 1.14 0.03 -6.60
N LEU A 101 1.23 -1.29 -6.43
CA LEU A 101 0.48 -2.24 -7.26
C LEU A 101 -1.00 -2.19 -6.92
N THR A 102 -1.86 -2.04 -7.92
CA THR A 102 -3.31 -1.93 -7.75
C THR A 102 -3.93 -3.19 -7.12
N ALA A 103 -3.41 -4.38 -7.44
CA ALA A 103 -4.00 -5.64 -6.99
C ALA A 103 -3.59 -6.05 -5.57
N SER A 104 -2.39 -5.68 -5.11
CA SER A 104 -1.82 -6.17 -3.84
C SER A 104 -1.46 -5.07 -2.86
N ASN A 105 -1.60 -3.80 -3.25
CA ASN A 105 -1.13 -2.62 -2.51
C ASN A 105 0.35 -2.72 -2.09
N ALA A 106 1.13 -3.49 -2.86
CA ALA A 106 2.57 -3.61 -2.63
C ALA A 106 3.30 -2.42 -3.22
N TYR A 107 4.21 -1.85 -2.43
CA TYR A 107 5.04 -0.72 -2.83
C TYR A 107 6.39 -1.18 -3.36
N GLY A 108 6.92 -0.44 -4.32
CA GLY A 108 8.26 -0.66 -4.82
C GLY A 108 8.80 0.51 -5.63
N LEU A 109 10.06 0.41 -6.00
CA LEU A 109 10.79 1.43 -6.73
C LEU A 109 10.96 1.04 -8.20
N VAL A 110 10.60 1.91 -9.12
CA VAL A 110 11.07 1.88 -10.51
C VAL A 110 12.27 2.83 -10.61
N HIS A 111 13.49 2.27 -10.63
CA HIS A 111 14.69 3.08 -10.69
C HIS A 111 14.84 3.73 -12.07
N ILE A 112 15.26 4.99 -12.11
CA ILE A 112 15.41 5.77 -13.36
C ILE A 112 16.35 5.08 -14.37
N SER A 113 17.37 4.36 -13.90
CA SER A 113 18.31 3.62 -14.77
C SER A 113 17.66 2.45 -15.52
N THR A 114 16.50 1.97 -15.07
CA THR A 114 15.76 0.89 -15.72
C THR A 114 14.79 1.43 -16.79
N MET A 115 14.62 2.74 -16.87
CA MET A 115 13.77 3.44 -17.84
C MET A 115 14.59 3.77 -19.08
N THR A 116 14.89 2.73 -19.89
CA THR A 116 15.83 2.83 -21.04
C THR A 116 15.22 3.40 -22.31
N ASP A 117 13.92 3.67 -22.31
CA ASP A 117 13.18 4.21 -23.46
C ASP A 117 13.44 5.69 -23.70
N ASP A 118 13.88 6.45 -22.68
CA ASP A 118 14.18 7.88 -22.78
C ASP A 118 15.14 8.32 -21.67
N TYR A 119 15.58 9.57 -21.77
CA TYR A 119 16.34 10.25 -20.74
C TYR A 119 15.39 11.09 -19.88
N TYR A 120 15.14 10.63 -18.66
CA TYR A 120 14.19 11.26 -17.75
C TYR A 120 14.87 12.26 -16.82
N ARG A 121 14.25 13.41 -16.64
CA ARG A 121 14.67 14.44 -15.68
C ARG A 121 13.52 14.85 -14.79
N LEU A 122 13.85 15.15 -13.54
CA LEU A 122 12.91 15.73 -12.60
C LEU A 122 12.61 17.18 -13.04
N ASN A 123 11.34 17.58 -12.98
CA ASN A 123 10.96 18.97 -13.25
C ASN A 123 11.41 19.90 -12.11
N ASP A 124 11.33 21.22 -12.34
CA ASP A 124 11.79 22.24 -11.38
C ASP A 124 11.02 22.20 -10.05
N ARG A 125 9.79 21.68 -10.05
CA ARG A 125 8.97 21.52 -8.85
C ARG A 125 9.31 20.25 -8.06
N GLY A 126 10.05 19.31 -8.64
CA GLY A 126 10.43 18.06 -7.97
C GLY A 126 9.32 17.01 -7.88
N ASP A 127 8.20 17.19 -8.58
CA ASP A 127 7.00 16.35 -8.47
C ASP A 127 6.72 15.49 -9.72
N MET A 128 7.53 15.63 -10.78
CA MET A 128 7.28 14.95 -12.05
C MET A 128 8.57 14.56 -12.77
N LEU A 129 8.66 13.33 -13.27
CA LEU A 129 9.70 12.93 -14.22
C LEU A 129 9.24 13.21 -15.66
N MET A 130 10.09 13.86 -16.45
CA MET A 130 9.82 14.23 -17.82
C MET A 130 10.86 13.60 -18.75
N GLY A 131 10.41 12.87 -19.77
CA GLY A 131 11.24 12.33 -20.82
C GLY A 131 11.64 13.42 -21.84
N GLY A 132 12.92 13.49 -22.13
CA GLY A 132 13.48 14.53 -23.02
C GLY A 132 13.10 14.33 -24.48
N ARG A 133 13.05 13.10 -24.96
CA ARG A 133 12.77 12.73 -26.36
C ARG A 133 11.30 12.40 -26.59
N THR A 134 10.75 11.53 -25.76
CA THR A 134 9.36 11.04 -25.92
C THR A 134 8.33 12.02 -25.38
N GLY A 135 8.75 12.94 -24.48
CA GLY A 135 7.87 13.84 -23.78
C GLY A 135 6.89 13.14 -22.83
N ARG A 136 7.16 11.88 -22.48
CA ARG A 136 6.37 11.14 -21.45
C ARG A 136 6.55 11.83 -20.10
N ARG A 137 5.49 11.83 -19.32
CA ARG A 137 5.47 12.47 -18.01
C ARG A 137 4.91 11.49 -16.99
N PHE A 138 5.62 11.37 -15.86
CA PHE A 138 5.21 10.55 -14.73
C PHE A 138 5.14 11.44 -13.50
N GLY A 139 3.96 11.55 -12.93
CA GLY A 139 3.68 12.26 -11.68
C GLY A 139 2.84 11.41 -10.74
N PRO A 140 2.61 11.85 -9.49
CA PRO A 140 1.71 11.18 -8.57
C PRO A 140 0.33 10.95 -9.20
N GLY A 141 -0.23 9.73 -9.03
CA GLY A 141 -1.49 9.30 -9.65
C GLY A 141 -1.37 8.78 -11.09
N SER A 142 -0.19 8.84 -11.74
CA SER A 142 -0.01 8.24 -13.06
C SER A 142 -0.15 6.73 -13.00
N GLN A 143 -0.93 6.16 -13.92
CA GLN A 143 -1.05 4.71 -14.09
C GLN A 143 0.11 4.20 -14.95
N VAL A 144 0.77 3.16 -14.46
CA VAL A 144 1.90 2.52 -15.14
C VAL A 144 1.77 1.02 -15.11
N ARG A 145 2.35 0.34 -16.07
CA ARG A 145 2.49 -1.12 -16.07
C ARG A 145 3.93 -1.47 -15.74
N VAL A 146 4.10 -2.37 -14.80
CA VAL A 146 5.41 -2.76 -14.28
C VAL A 146 5.59 -4.27 -14.26
N THR A 147 6.83 -4.69 -14.32
CA THR A 147 7.26 -6.07 -14.07
C THR A 147 8.23 -6.10 -12.88
N VAL A 148 8.29 -7.22 -12.17
CA VAL A 148 9.26 -7.37 -11.08
C VAL A 148 10.66 -7.48 -11.67
N ASP A 149 11.57 -6.63 -11.24
CA ASP A 149 12.98 -6.66 -11.64
C ASP A 149 13.82 -7.44 -10.63
N ARG A 150 13.83 -6.99 -9.39
CA ARG A 150 14.59 -7.56 -8.30
C ARG A 150 13.86 -7.43 -6.97
N VAL A 151 14.16 -8.35 -6.03
CA VAL A 151 13.66 -8.30 -4.65
C VAL A 151 14.86 -8.30 -3.70
N ASP A 152 14.89 -7.34 -2.77
CA ASP A 152 15.85 -7.29 -1.67
C ASP A 152 15.16 -7.71 -0.36
N ARG A 153 15.43 -8.95 0.09
CA ARG A 153 14.84 -9.48 1.34
C ARG A 153 15.27 -8.74 2.59
N PHE A 154 16.53 -8.29 2.62
CA PHE A 154 17.07 -7.62 3.80
C PHE A 154 16.45 -6.24 3.99
N LYS A 155 16.32 -5.50 2.90
CA LYS A 155 15.67 -4.18 2.90
C LYS A 155 14.14 -4.26 2.80
N ARG A 156 13.59 -5.46 2.57
CA ARG A 156 12.17 -5.70 2.30
C ARG A 156 11.63 -4.80 1.18
N GLN A 157 12.43 -4.62 0.11
CA GLN A 157 12.12 -3.77 -1.03
C GLN A 157 11.97 -4.61 -2.29
N VAL A 158 11.05 -4.14 -3.15
CA VAL A 158 10.83 -4.69 -4.48
C VAL A 158 11.19 -3.61 -5.49
N ASP A 159 12.10 -3.94 -6.39
CA ASP A 159 12.44 -3.10 -7.53
C ASP A 159 11.63 -3.57 -8.73
N PHE A 160 10.95 -2.63 -9.34
CA PHE A 160 10.16 -2.82 -10.54
C PHE A 160 10.84 -2.20 -11.75
N ARG A 161 10.44 -2.66 -12.93
CA ARG A 161 10.79 -2.08 -14.22
C ARG A 161 9.50 -1.74 -14.96
N LEU A 162 9.48 -0.63 -15.69
CA LEU A 162 8.35 -0.34 -16.59
C LEU A 162 8.22 -1.47 -17.62
N ALA A 163 7.01 -1.99 -17.79
CA ALA A 163 6.71 -2.93 -18.86
C ALA A 163 6.76 -2.16 -20.19
N GLU A 164 7.33 -2.80 -21.21
CA GLU A 164 7.29 -2.27 -22.58
C GLU A 164 5.83 -2.14 -23.03
N GLU A 165 5.49 -0.98 -23.58
CA GLU A 165 4.17 -0.81 -24.18
C GLU A 165 4.09 -1.67 -25.44
N PRO A 166 3.02 -2.49 -25.63
CA PRO A 166 2.79 -3.14 -26.91
C PRO A 166 2.76 -2.09 -28.01
N GLU A 167 3.41 -2.38 -29.13
CA GLU A 167 3.58 -1.46 -30.28
C GLU A 167 2.26 -0.82 -30.78
N ALA A 168 1.12 -1.48 -30.56
CA ALA A 168 -0.21 -0.97 -30.90
C ALA A 168 -0.61 0.33 -30.16
N GLN A 169 -0.02 0.63 -29.01
CA GLN A 169 -0.29 1.88 -28.26
C GLN A 169 0.67 3.01 -28.67
N LYS A 170 1.86 2.69 -29.18
CA LYS A 170 2.77 3.68 -29.74
C LYS A 170 2.17 4.41 -30.94
N GLN A 171 1.46 3.68 -31.81
CA GLN A 171 0.82 4.25 -33.01
C GLN A 171 -0.30 5.25 -32.69
N ARG A 172 -1.14 4.96 -31.70
CA ARG A 172 -2.23 5.87 -31.28
C ARG A 172 -1.76 7.17 -30.62
N GLY A 173 -0.59 7.14 -29.97
CA GLY A 173 0.04 8.34 -29.40
C GLY A 173 0.61 9.28 -30.47
N ASP A 174 1.14 8.70 -31.52
CA ASP A 174 1.79 9.44 -32.64
C ASP A 174 0.72 10.04 -33.60
N GLU A 175 -0.38 9.36 -33.86
CA GLU A 175 -1.51 9.87 -34.64
C GLU A 175 -2.21 11.06 -33.96
N ARG A 176 -2.37 11.04 -32.62
CA ARG A 176 -2.92 12.18 -31.88
C ARG A 176 -2.00 13.43 -31.88
N ARG A 177 -0.68 13.24 -32.04
CA ARG A 177 0.29 14.34 -32.17
C ARG A 177 0.29 14.94 -33.59
N ARG A 178 0.15 14.12 -34.64
CA ARG A 178 0.06 14.58 -36.04
C ARG A 178 -1.22 15.34 -36.33
N GLY A 179 -2.35 14.97 -35.67
CA GLY A 179 -3.65 15.65 -35.87
C GLY A 179 -3.77 17.04 -35.24
N ARG A 180 -2.86 17.44 -34.34
CA ARG A 180 -2.92 18.77 -33.68
C ARG A 180 -2.03 19.85 -34.33
N GLY A 181 -1.24 19.47 -35.36
CA GLY A 181 -0.29 20.38 -36.04
C GLY A 181 -0.81 21.03 -37.32
N GLY A 182 -2.03 20.77 -37.75
CA GLY A 182 -2.54 21.20 -39.04
C GLY A 182 -3.76 22.10 -38.97
N ASN A 183 -3.65 23.32 -38.46
CA ASN A 183 -4.52 24.42 -38.89
C ASN A 183 -4.04 25.80 -38.40
N PHE A 184 -2.99 26.30 -39.01
CA PHE A 184 -2.69 27.75 -39.04
C PHE A 184 -2.07 28.06 -40.38
N GLY A 185 -2.90 28.43 -41.34
CA GLY A 185 -2.45 28.87 -42.67
C GLY A 185 -3.57 29.49 -43.44
N GLY A 186 -3.60 30.81 -43.49
CA GLY A 186 -4.06 31.57 -44.62
C GLY A 186 -5.49 32.10 -44.62
N ARG A 187 -5.63 33.37 -44.28
CA ARG A 187 -6.48 34.28 -45.09
C ARG A 187 -5.82 35.64 -45.16
N SER A 188 -5.43 35.98 -46.38
CA SER A 188 -5.19 37.30 -46.87
C SER A 188 -6.42 38.18 -46.82
#